data_f33d83cded648add6ffcdb4698382895
#
_entry.id   f33d83cded648add6ffcdb4698382895
#
_cell.length_a   1.000
_cell.length_b   1.000
_cell.length_c   1.000
_cell.angle_alpha   90.00
_cell.angle_beta   90.00
_cell.angle_gamma   90.00
#
_symmetry.space_group_name_H-M   'P 1'
#
loop_
_entity.id
_entity.type
_entity.pdbx_description
1 polymer ?
#
loop_
_entity_poly.entity_id
_entity_poly.type
_entity_poly.pdbx_seq_one_letter_code
_entity_poly.pdbx_strand_id
1 'polypeptide(L)'
;MKKQLLVFCCLLLLTGITIAQSKQKPIAKPGAPELKKLLAGSGLPYNLVNDSLAVIPYGGENIASYQVLVQKVSDLYIVYTNLSEALPKKLNETQYKYLLQRNDHFDIIKIGLAEDGIFYLRSDLYRVTATAPILKRIITQVANVTNIIGGELK
;
A
#
# COMPACT_ATOMS: atom_id res chain seq x y z
N MET A 1 66.24 47.22 -16.63
CA MET A 1 65.63 45.91 -16.81
C MET A 1 64.12 46.01 -16.46
N LYS A 2 63.31 46.13 -17.49
CA LYS A 2 61.85 46.37 -17.39
C LYS A 2 61.14 45.05 -17.67
N LYS A 3 60.44 44.53 -16.68
CA LYS A 3 59.57 43.36 -16.83
C LYS A 3 58.23 43.87 -17.34
N GLN A 4 57.87 43.53 -18.56
CA GLN A 4 56.53 43.75 -19.11
C GLN A 4 55.63 42.63 -18.64
N LEU A 5 54.56 43.02 -17.93
CA LEU A 5 53.47 42.14 -17.49
C LEU A 5 52.46 42.08 -18.62
N LEU A 6 52.39 40.96 -19.31
CA LEU A 6 51.41 40.68 -20.35
C LEU A 6 50.09 40.28 -19.71
N VAL A 7 49.13 41.21 -19.70
CA VAL A 7 47.76 40.91 -19.25
C VAL A 7 47.02 40.26 -20.41
N PHE A 8 46.80 38.95 -20.29
CA PHE A 8 46.02 38.15 -21.23
C PHE A 8 44.52 38.30 -20.88
N CYS A 9 43.83 39.13 -21.62
CA CYS A 9 42.40 39.35 -21.47
C CYS A 9 41.66 38.20 -22.17
N CYS A 10 41.31 37.15 -21.44
CA CYS A 10 40.43 36.12 -21.96
C CYS A 10 38.98 36.64 -22.00
N LEU A 11 38.56 37.05 -23.18
CA LEU A 11 37.16 37.31 -23.48
C LEU A 11 36.43 35.97 -23.56
N LEU A 12 35.80 35.54 -22.45
CA LEU A 12 34.86 34.45 -22.45
C LEU A 12 33.55 34.91 -23.07
N LEU A 13 33.35 34.54 -24.31
CA LEU A 13 32.05 34.59 -24.99
C LEU A 13 31.12 33.57 -24.30
N LEU A 14 30.33 34.04 -23.35
CA LEU A 14 29.19 33.33 -22.79
C LEU A 14 28.09 33.29 -23.87
N THR A 15 28.15 32.28 -24.73
CA THR A 15 27.00 31.89 -25.53
C THR A 15 25.94 31.30 -24.60
N GLY A 16 24.97 32.14 -24.25
CA GLY A 16 23.80 31.71 -23.49
C GLY A 16 23.00 30.65 -24.27
N ILE A 17 23.18 29.40 -23.91
CA ILE A 17 22.28 28.33 -24.36
C ILE A 17 20.98 28.52 -23.58
N THR A 18 20.04 29.26 -24.17
CA THR A 18 18.66 29.28 -23.69
C THR A 18 18.07 27.90 -23.94
N ILE A 19 18.14 27.04 -22.93
CA ILE A 19 17.35 25.81 -22.91
C ILE A 19 15.89 26.27 -22.86
N ALA A 20 15.23 26.24 -24.01
CA ALA A 20 13.80 26.39 -24.09
C ALA A 20 13.17 25.21 -23.28
N GLN A 21 12.87 25.43 -22.02
CA GLN A 21 12.02 24.54 -21.26
C GLN A 21 10.65 24.50 -21.95
N SER A 22 10.46 23.50 -22.80
CA SER A 22 9.13 23.20 -23.31
C SER A 22 8.26 22.99 -22.08
N LYS A 23 7.31 23.90 -21.84
CA LYS A 23 6.27 23.72 -20.87
C LYS A 23 5.46 22.48 -21.32
N GLN A 24 5.94 21.30 -20.98
CA GLN A 24 5.13 20.10 -21.08
C GLN A 24 3.87 20.38 -20.29
N LYS A 25 2.77 20.54 -21.02
CA LYS A 25 1.42 20.58 -20.44
C LYS A 25 1.33 19.38 -19.49
N PRO A 26 1.00 19.55 -18.20
CA PRO A 26 0.88 18.42 -17.32
C PRO A 26 -0.10 17.44 -17.97
N ILE A 27 0.37 16.26 -18.33
CA ILE A 27 -0.51 15.19 -18.76
C ILE A 27 -1.41 14.97 -17.55
N ALA A 28 -2.68 15.32 -17.68
CA ALA A 28 -3.67 15.09 -16.63
C ALA A 28 -3.58 13.59 -16.33
N LYS A 29 -3.04 13.25 -15.16
CA LYS A 29 -3.01 11.86 -14.70
C LYS A 29 -4.45 11.37 -14.73
N PRO A 30 -4.75 10.24 -15.42
CA PRO A 30 -6.09 9.67 -15.37
C PRO A 30 -6.51 9.64 -13.91
N GLY A 31 -7.67 10.24 -13.57
CA GLY A 31 -8.14 10.28 -12.21
C GLY A 31 -8.11 8.86 -11.64
N ALA A 32 -7.50 8.69 -10.46
CA ALA A 32 -7.45 7.36 -9.85
C ALA A 32 -8.88 6.81 -9.70
N PRO A 33 -9.13 5.55 -10.07
CA PRO A 33 -10.48 5.00 -10.08
C PRO A 33 -11.09 5.04 -8.68
N GLU A 34 -12.38 5.30 -8.61
CA GLU A 34 -13.11 5.31 -7.34
C GLU A 34 -13.21 3.91 -6.74
N LEU A 35 -13.16 3.82 -5.41
CA LEU A 35 -13.23 2.56 -4.67
C LEU A 35 -14.47 1.73 -5.07
N LYS A 36 -15.63 2.36 -5.13
CA LYS A 36 -16.89 1.72 -5.53
C LYS A 36 -16.80 1.05 -6.90
N LYS A 37 -16.19 1.73 -7.89
CA LYS A 37 -16.01 1.20 -9.25
C LYS A 37 -15.08 0.00 -9.29
N LEU A 38 -13.99 0.04 -8.52
CA LEU A 38 -13.05 -1.06 -8.42
C LEU A 38 -13.70 -2.30 -7.78
N LEU A 39 -14.43 -2.10 -6.69
CA LEU A 39 -15.11 -3.19 -5.98
C LEU A 39 -16.22 -3.82 -6.84
N ALA A 40 -17.04 -3.01 -7.50
CA ALA A 40 -18.05 -3.52 -8.43
C ALA A 40 -17.41 -4.38 -9.56
N GLY A 41 -16.28 -3.95 -10.11
CA GLY A 41 -15.54 -4.70 -11.12
C GLY A 41 -14.79 -5.94 -10.59
N SER A 42 -14.62 -6.05 -9.27
CA SER A 42 -13.94 -7.21 -8.64
C SER A 42 -14.83 -8.45 -8.58
N GLY A 43 -16.14 -8.29 -8.58
CA GLY A 43 -17.12 -9.37 -8.40
C GLY A 43 -17.14 -9.96 -6.98
N LEU A 44 -16.49 -9.33 -6.00
CA LEU A 44 -16.58 -9.71 -4.59
C LEU A 44 -17.84 -9.11 -3.94
N PRO A 45 -18.49 -9.80 -3.02
CA PRO A 45 -19.50 -9.18 -2.18
C PRO A 45 -18.87 -8.11 -1.29
N TYR A 46 -19.48 -6.93 -1.20
CA TYR A 46 -18.98 -5.86 -0.34
C TYR A 46 -20.09 -4.99 0.20
N ASN A 47 -19.84 -4.36 1.34
CA ASN A 47 -20.65 -3.32 1.91
C ASN A 47 -19.86 -2.00 1.89
N LEU A 48 -20.36 -1.00 1.18
CA LEU A 48 -19.74 0.32 1.16
C LEU A 48 -20.20 1.09 2.41
N VAL A 49 -19.28 1.41 3.31
CA VAL A 49 -19.57 2.20 4.51
C VAL A 49 -19.66 3.68 4.15
N ASN A 50 -18.74 4.13 3.28
CA ASN A 50 -18.70 5.46 2.69
C ASN A 50 -17.80 5.45 1.44
N ASP A 51 -17.59 6.59 0.80
CA ASP A 51 -16.78 6.70 -0.43
C ASP A 51 -15.30 6.31 -0.25
N SER A 52 -14.85 6.13 0.98
CA SER A 52 -13.45 5.83 1.32
C SER A 52 -13.26 4.52 2.07
N LEU A 53 -14.32 3.84 2.47
CA LEU A 53 -14.26 2.61 3.26
C LEU A 53 -15.29 1.60 2.80
N ALA A 54 -14.82 0.39 2.56
CA ALA A 54 -15.66 -0.77 2.27
C ALA A 54 -15.26 -1.95 3.14
N VAL A 55 -16.23 -2.81 3.43
CA VAL A 55 -16.10 -4.04 4.20
C VAL A 55 -16.46 -5.22 3.32
N ILE A 56 -15.59 -6.20 3.26
CA ILE A 56 -15.77 -7.44 2.51
C ILE A 56 -15.87 -8.58 3.52
N PRO A 57 -17.04 -9.24 3.64
CA PRO A 57 -17.21 -10.37 4.54
C PRO A 57 -16.48 -11.59 4.02
N TYR A 58 -15.83 -12.31 4.91
CA TYR A 58 -15.17 -13.57 4.64
C TYR A 58 -15.49 -14.60 5.73
N GLY A 59 -15.32 -15.87 5.37
CA GLY A 59 -15.32 -16.99 6.27
C GLY A 59 -14.34 -18.05 5.78
N GLY A 60 -13.79 -18.83 6.68
CA GLY A 60 -12.83 -19.87 6.36
C GLY A 60 -12.88 -21.02 7.36
N GLU A 61 -12.07 -22.03 7.10
CA GLU A 61 -11.97 -23.24 7.93
C GLU A 61 -11.49 -22.95 9.36
N ASN A 62 -10.53 -22.01 9.44
CA ASN A 62 -9.89 -21.69 10.72
C ASN A 62 -10.59 -20.55 11.46
N ILE A 63 -11.15 -19.60 10.71
CA ILE A 63 -11.91 -18.48 11.27
C ILE A 63 -13.28 -18.46 10.58
N ALA A 64 -14.32 -18.78 11.32
CA ALA A 64 -15.66 -18.93 10.76
C ALA A 64 -16.21 -17.64 10.12
N SER A 65 -15.88 -16.48 10.68
CA SER A 65 -16.31 -15.17 10.17
C SER A 65 -15.29 -14.09 10.51
N TYR A 66 -14.92 -13.29 9.52
CA TYR A 66 -14.06 -12.11 9.67
C TYR A 66 -14.30 -11.12 8.54
N GLN A 67 -13.68 -9.97 8.63
CA GLN A 67 -13.86 -8.90 7.65
C GLN A 67 -12.50 -8.48 7.09
N VAL A 68 -12.47 -8.26 5.77
CA VAL A 68 -11.38 -7.55 5.10
C VAL A 68 -11.89 -6.14 4.78
N LEU A 69 -11.17 -5.14 5.22
CA LEU A 69 -11.48 -3.76 4.99
C LEU A 69 -10.65 -3.20 3.85
N VAL A 70 -11.24 -2.35 3.04
CA VAL A 70 -10.54 -1.58 2.01
C VAL A 70 -10.77 -0.11 2.29
N GLN A 71 -9.72 0.60 2.62
CA GLN A 71 -9.77 2.01 2.97
C GLN A 71 -8.95 2.85 1.98
N LYS A 72 -9.58 3.90 1.47
CA LYS A 72 -8.91 4.92 0.67
C LYS A 72 -8.24 5.92 1.60
N VAL A 73 -6.91 6.04 1.53
CA VAL A 73 -6.11 6.98 2.31
C VAL A 73 -5.13 7.67 1.38
N SER A 74 -5.29 8.97 1.18
CA SER A 74 -4.42 9.74 0.27
C SER A 74 -4.33 9.11 -1.13
N ASP A 75 -3.17 8.65 -1.53
CA ASP A 75 -2.86 8.01 -2.82
C ASP A 75 -2.88 6.47 -2.78
N LEU A 76 -3.29 5.89 -1.66
CA LEU A 76 -3.34 4.45 -1.42
C LEU A 76 -4.77 3.93 -1.24
N TYR A 77 -4.95 2.66 -1.60
CA TYR A 77 -5.93 1.76 -1.02
C TYR A 77 -5.21 0.85 -0.04
N ILE A 78 -5.60 0.92 1.22
CA ILE A 78 -5.12 0.03 2.28
C ILE A 78 -6.12 -1.11 2.40
N VAL A 79 -5.66 -2.34 2.18
CA VAL A 79 -6.44 -3.56 2.37
C VAL A 79 -5.97 -4.21 3.64
N TYR A 80 -6.84 -4.39 4.62
CA TYR A 80 -6.43 -4.90 5.92
C TYR A 80 -7.52 -5.71 6.61
N THR A 81 -7.13 -6.49 7.60
CA THR A 81 -8.01 -7.16 8.54
C THR A 81 -7.46 -7.03 9.95
N ASN A 82 -8.35 -6.94 10.92
CA ASN A 82 -8.02 -6.96 12.33
C ASN A 82 -8.02 -8.43 12.80
N LEU A 83 -6.85 -8.90 13.26
CA LEU A 83 -6.68 -10.25 13.77
C LEU A 83 -7.05 -10.37 15.25
N SER A 84 -7.20 -9.28 15.98
CA SER A 84 -7.40 -9.30 17.44
C SER A 84 -8.68 -10.00 17.87
N GLU A 85 -9.69 -10.06 16.99
CA GLU A 85 -10.93 -10.81 17.26
C GLU A 85 -10.75 -12.32 17.05
N ALA A 86 -9.81 -12.71 16.19
CA ALA A 86 -9.57 -14.10 15.82
C ALA A 86 -8.45 -14.76 16.63
N LEU A 87 -7.59 -13.94 17.27
CA LEU A 87 -6.44 -14.40 18.05
C LEU A 87 -6.74 -14.48 19.54
N PRO A 88 -6.00 -15.31 20.30
CA PRO A 88 -6.04 -15.29 21.76
C PRO A 88 -5.82 -13.85 22.27
N LYS A 89 -6.58 -13.46 23.29
CA LYS A 89 -6.52 -12.09 23.87
C LYS A 89 -5.13 -11.67 24.38
N LYS A 90 -4.25 -12.64 24.67
CA LYS A 90 -2.85 -12.42 25.04
C LYS A 90 -2.00 -13.43 24.30
N LEU A 91 -1.21 -12.94 23.37
CA LEU A 91 -0.15 -13.72 22.75
C LEU A 91 1.05 -13.78 23.69
N ASN A 92 1.72 -14.91 23.70
CA ASN A 92 3.01 -15.07 24.39
C ASN A 92 4.18 -14.67 23.46
N GLU A 93 5.38 -14.59 24.00
CA GLU A 93 6.57 -14.20 23.27
C GLU A 93 6.83 -15.10 22.05
N THR A 94 6.62 -16.38 22.16
CA THR A 94 6.78 -17.35 21.07
C THR A 94 5.84 -17.05 19.92
N GLN A 95 4.59 -16.72 20.22
CA GLN A 95 3.58 -16.36 19.21
C GLN A 95 3.90 -15.02 18.55
N TYR A 96 4.37 -14.03 19.30
CA TYR A 96 4.87 -12.77 18.73
C TYR A 96 6.03 -13.00 17.76
N LYS A 97 7.02 -13.77 18.19
CA LYS A 97 8.18 -14.12 17.34
C LYS A 97 7.74 -14.84 16.09
N TYR A 98 6.83 -15.80 16.23
CA TYR A 98 6.25 -16.52 15.11
C TYR A 98 5.59 -15.57 14.09
N LEU A 99 4.72 -14.67 14.53
CA LEU A 99 4.06 -13.70 13.66
C LEU A 99 5.06 -12.80 12.92
N LEU A 100 6.11 -12.34 13.60
CA LEU A 100 7.16 -11.54 12.96
C LEU A 100 7.93 -12.34 11.92
N GLN A 101 8.23 -13.61 12.18
CA GLN A 101 8.91 -14.49 11.23
C GLN A 101 8.03 -14.78 10.01
N ARG A 102 6.71 -14.82 10.17
CA ARG A 102 5.79 -15.03 9.04
C ARG A 102 5.81 -13.90 8.02
N ASN A 103 6.26 -12.70 8.36
CA ASN A 103 6.43 -11.62 7.39
C ASN A 103 7.42 -11.96 6.26
N ASP A 104 8.38 -12.85 6.50
CA ASP A 104 9.33 -13.33 5.47
C ASP A 104 8.65 -14.23 4.42
N HIS A 105 7.50 -14.80 4.75
CA HIS A 105 6.78 -15.75 3.89
C HIS A 105 5.69 -15.10 3.02
N PHE A 106 5.44 -13.80 3.24
CA PHE A 106 4.37 -13.08 2.53
C PHE A 106 4.94 -11.89 1.76
N ASP A 107 4.87 -11.93 0.43
CA ASP A 107 5.47 -10.91 -0.44
C ASP A 107 4.84 -9.52 -0.26
N ILE A 108 3.51 -9.46 -0.27
CA ILE A 108 2.77 -8.20 -0.32
C ILE A 108 1.95 -7.91 0.94
N ILE A 109 1.93 -8.85 1.90
CA ILE A 109 1.15 -8.73 3.13
C ILE A 109 2.11 -8.51 4.28
N LYS A 110 1.78 -7.55 5.14
CA LYS A 110 2.49 -7.27 6.38
C LYS A 110 1.64 -7.62 7.57
N ILE A 111 2.23 -8.33 8.52
CA ILE A 111 1.67 -8.51 9.86
C ILE A 111 2.21 -7.39 10.72
N GLY A 112 1.36 -6.64 11.36
CA GLY A 112 1.73 -5.52 12.21
C GLY A 112 0.97 -5.53 13.53
N LEU A 113 1.53 -4.80 14.49
CA LEU A 113 0.93 -4.49 15.77
C LEU A 113 0.76 -2.98 15.85
N ALA A 114 -0.48 -2.52 16.02
CA ALA A 114 -0.78 -1.12 16.23
C ALA A 114 -0.47 -0.68 17.68
N GLU A 115 -0.36 0.61 17.92
CA GLU A 115 -0.04 1.16 19.26
C GLU A 115 -1.07 0.79 20.34
N ASP A 116 -2.32 0.58 19.92
CA ASP A 116 -3.41 0.11 20.78
C ASP A 116 -3.40 -1.41 21.04
N GLY A 117 -2.39 -2.11 20.54
CA GLY A 117 -2.24 -3.56 20.69
C GLY A 117 -3.03 -4.40 19.70
N ILE A 118 -3.67 -3.79 18.72
CA ILE A 118 -4.40 -4.52 17.66
C ILE A 118 -3.42 -5.13 16.67
N PHE A 119 -3.49 -6.45 16.50
CA PHE A 119 -2.83 -7.15 15.41
C PHE A 119 -3.62 -6.99 14.12
N TYR A 120 -2.91 -6.69 13.05
CA TYR A 120 -3.50 -6.56 11.73
C TYR A 120 -2.65 -7.23 10.65
N LEU A 121 -3.32 -7.63 9.59
CA LEU A 121 -2.72 -7.94 8.29
C LEU A 121 -3.02 -6.78 7.36
N ARG A 122 -2.03 -6.32 6.60
CA ARG A 122 -2.17 -5.17 5.72
C ARG A 122 -1.42 -5.36 4.41
N SER A 123 -2.00 -4.86 3.35
CA SER A 123 -1.37 -4.66 2.04
C SER A 123 -1.75 -3.29 1.50
N ASP A 124 -0.80 -2.62 0.87
CA ASP A 124 -0.98 -1.29 0.30
C ASP A 124 -0.95 -1.34 -1.23
N LEU A 125 -1.90 -0.67 -1.86
CA LEU A 125 -2.02 -0.57 -3.30
C LEU A 125 -2.09 0.91 -3.70
N TYR A 126 -1.15 1.35 -4.55
CA TYR A 126 -1.21 2.69 -5.11
C TYR A 126 -2.47 2.87 -5.98
N ARG A 127 -3.23 3.93 -5.73
CA ARG A 127 -4.48 4.20 -6.44
C ARG A 127 -4.30 4.35 -7.94
N VAL A 128 -3.17 4.90 -8.38
CA VAL A 128 -2.86 5.10 -9.80
C VAL A 128 -2.65 3.79 -10.57
N THR A 129 -2.28 2.70 -9.88
CA THR A 129 -2.08 1.37 -10.45
C THR A 129 -3.23 0.42 -10.14
N ALA A 130 -4.22 0.88 -9.36
CA ALA A 130 -5.33 0.05 -8.93
C ALA A 130 -6.25 -0.31 -10.09
N THR A 131 -6.45 -1.59 -10.27
CA THR A 131 -7.47 -2.16 -11.16
C THR A 131 -8.34 -3.13 -10.37
N ALA A 132 -9.55 -3.41 -10.85
CA ALA A 132 -10.45 -4.35 -10.17
C ALA A 132 -9.82 -5.75 -9.98
N PRO A 133 -9.13 -6.36 -10.96
CA PRO A 133 -8.44 -7.64 -10.76
C PRO A 133 -7.32 -7.58 -9.73
N ILE A 134 -6.51 -6.50 -9.73
CA ILE A 134 -5.42 -6.34 -8.75
C ILE A 134 -6.00 -6.19 -7.36
N LEU A 135 -7.01 -5.34 -7.17
CA LEU A 135 -7.66 -5.15 -5.88
C LEU A 135 -8.28 -6.45 -5.37
N LYS A 136 -9.00 -7.19 -6.24
CA LYS A 136 -9.54 -8.51 -5.92
C LYS A 136 -8.46 -9.46 -5.42
N ARG A 137 -7.35 -9.55 -6.16
CA ARG A 137 -6.22 -10.42 -5.78
C ARG A 137 -5.70 -10.08 -4.39
N ILE A 138 -5.47 -8.80 -4.09
CA ILE A 138 -4.96 -8.36 -2.79
C ILE A 138 -5.96 -8.69 -1.68
N ILE A 139 -7.25 -8.38 -1.87
CA ILE A 139 -8.29 -8.71 -0.90
C ILE A 139 -8.32 -10.20 -0.60
N THR A 140 -8.30 -11.04 -1.63
CA THR A 140 -8.31 -12.50 -1.48
C THR A 140 -7.05 -13.01 -0.77
N GLN A 141 -5.88 -12.43 -1.06
CA GLN A 141 -4.64 -12.80 -0.37
C GLN A 141 -4.66 -12.42 1.10
N VAL A 142 -5.12 -11.20 1.45
CA VAL A 142 -5.29 -10.80 2.85
C VAL A 142 -6.25 -11.76 3.56
N ALA A 143 -7.37 -12.11 2.93
CA ALA A 143 -8.32 -13.07 3.50
C ALA A 143 -7.68 -14.44 3.72
N ASN A 144 -7.01 -15.00 2.72
CA ASN A 144 -6.38 -16.32 2.85
C ASN A 144 -5.33 -16.36 3.95
N VAL A 145 -4.45 -15.36 4.02
CA VAL A 145 -3.42 -15.28 5.07
C VAL A 145 -4.07 -15.12 6.45
N THR A 146 -5.16 -14.34 6.56
CA THR A 146 -5.93 -14.23 7.80
C THR A 146 -6.40 -15.61 8.29
N ASN A 147 -6.98 -16.40 7.40
CA ASN A 147 -7.46 -17.74 7.75
C ASN A 147 -6.32 -18.69 8.14
N ILE A 148 -5.18 -18.64 7.44
CA ILE A 148 -3.98 -19.44 7.74
C ILE A 148 -3.47 -19.08 9.15
N ILE A 149 -3.20 -17.80 9.41
CA ILE A 149 -2.70 -17.33 10.71
C ILE A 149 -3.65 -17.69 11.84
N GLY A 150 -4.96 -17.56 11.62
CA GLY A 150 -5.97 -17.96 12.59
C GLY A 150 -5.93 -19.45 12.93
N GLY A 151 -5.52 -20.31 12.01
CA GLY A 151 -5.32 -21.74 12.25
C GLY A 151 -4.03 -22.05 13.00
N GLU A 152 -2.97 -21.34 12.70
CA GLU A 152 -1.64 -21.57 13.27
C GLU A 152 -1.48 -21.07 14.71
N LEU A 153 -2.36 -20.18 15.17
CA LEU A 153 -2.30 -19.56 16.50
C LEU A 153 -3.39 -20.08 17.48
N LYS A 154 -4.17 -21.06 17.05
CA LYS A 154 -5.17 -21.74 17.91
C LYS A 154 -4.54 -22.60 19.01
#